data_5e452d6fe48fbe9a8ef7bdc23edab93b
#
_entry.id   5e452d6fe48fbe9a8ef7bdc23edab93b
#
_cell.length_a   1.000
_cell.length_b   1.000
_cell.length_c   1.000
_cell.angle_alpha   90.00
_cell.angle_beta   90.00
_cell.angle_gamma   90.00
#
_symmetry.space_group_name_H-M   'P 1'
#
loop_
_entity.id
_entity.type
_entity.pdbx_description
1 polymer ?
#
loop_
_entity_poly.entity_id
_entity_poly.type
_entity_poly.pdbx_seq_one_letter_code
_entity_poly.pdbx_strand_id
1 'polypeptide(L)'
;MPISRRRALTLASFFVATPLLGTEGRAEPAPTTGAATFDMATFTAASGGDADAAFAKALAAVAKATADASKAGPTHIVLNLEKNASYRIKRPLTFRQLHGFELNGNGAQLINTTRSGTLVISGCNRLTVRDLTIDYDPLPFTQGTITAFDKQAVDITVKVDPGYPDDAALLATFTDGFFKVMDRHNRSLKTGARDFLSPAHAARVSDGLIKVHLHWSANDRFPSQLPIAVGDVVTIANSGAQAIAVDSSVATSLIDLKLLASPGMGIIENGGDGSMMLQKVSVVPGARPKGAATDRLISTNSDGSHFTAVTRGPTLEDCSFANTSDDAINVHGFYYYVVAKTAARRFLLSPKWDIGFAAGDDVESCDHATFRSLGRGKVAQLTKRHAPELKAKIAQLWKNRSPTTQPDLVYDVVLQQDLPLKTGDAITSLTHIGSGATVLRCSFHACGRVLMKGPNAIVENCQFTFSTGVALQAGSDIGFWSESGFADNLVFRNNRFSHCVNGANELTSGSSTLSAIYVGMVPPEGAKGFQANFQNRRVIVEGNHIDDSFIYAIFVSNADGAKIAGNVIGQTFLRGNAFGAGELFHIKPDSAIFVGRARNVEISNNVAARGRIATTAVAIDPSCDKRTVHLAGNRLA
;
A
#
# COMPACT_ATOMS: atom_id res chain seq x y z
N MET A 1 -26.84 58.33 -23.60
CA MET A 1 -27.66 57.61 -22.62
C MET A 1 -26.92 56.36 -22.24
N PRO A 2 -26.86 55.94 -20.98
CA PRO A 2 -25.64 55.38 -20.38
C PRO A 2 -25.51 53.89 -20.51
N ILE A 3 -24.27 53.49 -20.75
CA ILE A 3 -23.76 52.09 -20.76
C ILE A 3 -23.61 51.60 -19.32
N SER A 4 -24.34 50.60 -18.95
CA SER A 4 -24.25 49.98 -17.62
C SER A 4 -22.99 49.08 -17.51
N ARG A 5 -22.12 49.46 -16.61
CA ARG A 5 -21.06 48.62 -16.07
C ARG A 5 -21.69 47.46 -15.30
N ARG A 6 -21.41 46.21 -15.68
CA ARG A 6 -21.55 45.07 -14.79
C ARG A 6 -20.44 44.05 -15.00
N ARG A 7 -19.58 44.04 -13.99
CA ARG A 7 -18.89 42.92 -13.34
C ARG A 7 -17.94 42.05 -14.17
N ALA A 8 -16.71 42.50 -14.23
CA ALA A 8 -15.58 41.60 -14.13
C ALA A 8 -15.62 40.91 -12.74
N LEU A 9 -16.06 39.69 -12.65
CA LEU A 9 -15.83 38.86 -11.49
C LEU A 9 -14.39 38.34 -11.61
N THR A 10 -13.52 39.01 -10.90
CA THR A 10 -12.19 38.55 -10.52
C THR A 10 -12.35 37.21 -9.81
N LEU A 11 -11.99 36.13 -10.46
CA LEU A 11 -11.70 34.86 -9.80
C LEU A 11 -10.40 35.06 -9.01
N ALA A 12 -10.52 35.72 -7.88
CA ALA A 12 -9.46 35.82 -6.90
C ALA A 12 -9.32 34.46 -6.22
N SER A 13 -8.21 33.79 -6.52
CA SER A 13 -7.35 33.10 -5.54
C SER A 13 -8.08 32.41 -4.37
N PHE A 14 -8.55 31.17 -4.59
CA PHE A 14 -8.74 30.23 -3.51
C PHE A 14 -7.66 29.13 -3.53
N PHE A 15 -6.43 29.51 -3.79
CA PHE A 15 -5.28 28.78 -3.28
C PHE A 15 -4.86 29.49 -2.00
N VAL A 16 -5.52 29.15 -0.91
CA VAL A 16 -4.93 29.37 0.41
C VAL A 16 -3.65 28.54 0.38
N ALA A 17 -2.52 29.22 0.21
CA ALA A 17 -1.24 28.66 0.60
C ALA A 17 -1.45 28.26 2.06
N THR A 18 -1.60 26.97 2.32
CA THR A 18 -1.40 26.45 3.66
C THR A 18 -0.04 26.99 4.06
N PRO A 19 0.08 27.73 5.18
CA PRO A 19 1.40 28.07 5.68
C PRO A 19 2.16 26.75 5.72
N LEU A 20 3.35 26.74 5.15
CA LEU A 20 4.37 25.76 5.50
C LEU A 20 4.17 25.51 6.99
N LEU A 21 3.70 24.33 7.36
CA LEU A 21 3.84 23.86 8.72
C LEU A 21 5.33 23.97 8.93
N GLY A 22 5.71 25.08 9.57
CA GLY A 22 7.05 25.26 10.06
C GLY A 22 7.36 23.93 10.73
N THR A 23 8.52 23.39 10.45
CA THR A 23 9.18 22.44 11.32
C THR A 23 9.33 23.15 12.66
N GLU A 24 8.24 23.32 13.40
CA GLU A 24 8.34 23.44 14.83
C GLU A 24 9.04 22.16 15.21
N GLY A 25 10.34 22.31 15.50
CA GLY A 25 11.13 21.24 16.04
C GLY A 25 10.28 20.63 17.15
N ARG A 26 9.82 19.40 16.93
CA ARG A 26 9.17 18.63 17.99
C ARG A 26 10.17 18.67 19.14
N ALA A 27 9.87 19.49 20.14
CA ALA A 27 10.63 19.52 21.37
C ALA A 27 10.77 18.06 21.82
N GLU A 28 11.98 17.60 22.03
CA GLU A 28 12.20 16.36 22.78
C GLU A 28 11.29 16.44 24.00
N PRO A 29 10.48 15.39 24.25
CA PRO A 29 9.62 15.40 25.42
C PRO A 29 10.52 15.63 26.63
N ALA A 30 10.19 16.63 27.43
CA ALA A 30 10.90 16.94 28.67
C ALA A 30 11.12 15.66 29.49
N PRO A 31 12.27 15.45 30.14
CA PRO A 31 12.54 14.22 30.86
C PRO A 31 11.44 14.00 31.90
N THR A 32 10.65 12.96 31.72
CA THR A 32 9.60 12.56 32.63
C THR A 32 10.22 12.01 33.89
N THR A 33 9.84 12.56 35.03
CA THR A 33 10.23 12.05 36.36
C THR A 33 9.66 10.64 36.51
N GLY A 34 10.53 9.59 36.50
CA GLY A 34 10.11 8.20 36.72
C GLY A 34 10.44 7.24 35.56
N ALA A 35 11.60 7.35 34.93
CA ALA A 35 12.03 6.38 33.93
C ALA A 35 12.44 5.05 34.57
N ALA A 36 11.83 3.93 34.15
CA ALA A 36 12.30 2.59 34.48
C ALA A 36 13.10 2.03 33.30
N THR A 37 14.32 1.58 33.56
CA THR A 37 15.18 0.99 32.54
C THR A 37 15.46 -0.47 32.87
N PHE A 38 15.32 -1.32 31.88
CA PHE A 38 15.62 -2.74 31.93
C PHE A 38 16.71 -3.07 30.91
N ASP A 39 17.68 -3.90 31.31
CA ASP A 39 18.73 -4.38 30.43
C ASP A 39 18.53 -5.88 30.12
N MET A 40 18.49 -6.19 28.85
CA MET A 40 18.24 -7.55 28.36
C MET A 40 19.28 -8.56 28.85
N ALA A 41 20.53 -8.15 29.09
CA ALA A 41 21.59 -8.98 29.63
C ALA A 41 21.20 -9.67 30.95
N THR A 42 20.47 -8.99 31.83
CA THR A 42 19.96 -9.57 33.07
C THR A 42 19.00 -10.74 32.82
N PHE A 43 18.12 -10.60 31.84
CA PHE A 43 17.13 -11.63 31.51
C PHE A 43 17.74 -12.77 30.70
N THR A 44 18.71 -12.49 29.83
CA THR A 44 19.46 -13.49 29.06
C THR A 44 20.24 -14.41 30.00
N ALA A 45 20.96 -13.84 30.97
CA ALA A 45 21.68 -14.60 32.01
C ALA A 45 20.72 -15.47 32.84
N ALA A 46 19.59 -14.90 33.29
CA ALA A 46 18.58 -15.61 34.08
C ALA A 46 17.81 -16.69 33.29
N SER A 47 18.00 -16.78 31.98
CA SER A 47 17.33 -17.74 31.08
C SER A 47 18.29 -18.73 30.43
N GLY A 48 19.54 -18.79 30.87
CA GLY A 48 20.55 -19.72 30.34
C GLY A 48 20.82 -19.52 28.84
N GLY A 49 20.64 -18.29 28.33
CA GLY A 49 20.83 -17.94 26.91
C GLY A 49 19.63 -18.23 25.98
N ASP A 50 18.51 -18.73 26.51
CA ASP A 50 17.27 -18.90 25.72
C ASP A 50 16.63 -17.54 25.49
N ALA A 51 16.63 -17.09 24.23
CA ALA A 51 16.13 -15.78 23.86
C ALA A 51 14.59 -15.66 24.07
N ASP A 52 13.79 -16.66 23.72
CA ASP A 52 12.34 -16.62 23.91
C ASP A 52 11.96 -16.51 25.41
N ALA A 53 12.67 -17.28 26.27
CA ALA A 53 12.46 -17.22 27.72
C ALA A 53 12.92 -15.88 28.30
N ALA A 54 14.03 -15.33 27.83
CA ALA A 54 14.56 -14.04 28.25
C ALA A 54 13.60 -12.89 27.90
N PHE A 55 13.12 -12.84 26.66
CA PHE A 55 12.12 -11.85 26.23
C PHE A 55 10.81 -12.00 26.99
N ALA A 56 10.33 -13.21 27.26
CA ALA A 56 9.10 -13.42 28.04
C ALA A 56 9.22 -12.82 29.45
N LYS A 57 10.36 -13.02 30.14
CA LYS A 57 10.64 -12.43 31.46
C LYS A 57 10.76 -10.90 31.38
N ALA A 58 11.49 -10.38 30.39
CA ALA A 58 11.68 -8.95 30.21
C ALA A 58 10.36 -8.22 29.96
N LEU A 59 9.53 -8.76 29.06
CA LEU A 59 8.23 -8.18 28.74
C LEU A 59 7.24 -8.25 29.91
N ALA A 60 7.29 -9.31 30.72
CA ALA A 60 6.50 -9.38 31.97
C ALA A 60 6.93 -8.29 32.97
N ALA A 61 8.23 -8.02 33.12
CA ALA A 61 8.73 -6.96 33.97
C ALA A 61 8.32 -5.57 33.45
N VAL A 62 8.40 -5.34 32.15
CA VAL A 62 7.93 -4.11 31.47
C VAL A 62 6.43 -3.91 31.67
N ALA A 63 5.61 -4.94 31.47
CA ALA A 63 4.16 -4.86 31.66
C ALA A 63 3.79 -4.50 33.10
N LYS A 64 4.48 -5.10 34.08
CA LYS A 64 4.32 -4.76 35.50
C LYS A 64 4.69 -3.29 35.78
N ALA A 65 5.83 -2.86 35.30
CA ALA A 65 6.28 -1.47 35.47
C ALA A 65 5.31 -0.47 34.82
N THR A 66 4.75 -0.79 33.66
CA THR A 66 3.72 0.03 32.99
C THR A 66 2.45 0.12 33.82
N ALA A 67 1.99 -0.99 34.41
CA ALA A 67 0.81 -1.01 35.26
C ALA A 67 1.02 -0.24 36.57
N ASP A 68 2.20 -0.31 37.17
CA ASP A 68 2.55 0.44 38.38
C ASP A 68 2.67 1.95 38.08
N ALA A 69 3.27 2.29 36.95
CA ALA A 69 3.46 3.64 36.49
C ALA A 69 2.16 4.37 36.15
N SER A 70 1.17 3.68 35.60
CA SER A 70 -0.15 4.25 35.28
C SER A 70 -0.86 4.84 36.50
N LYS A 71 -0.46 4.42 37.71
CA LYS A 71 -0.96 4.95 38.98
C LYS A 71 -0.23 6.22 39.44
N ALA A 72 0.98 6.43 38.96
CA ALA A 72 1.88 7.52 39.44
C ALA A 72 2.01 8.69 38.44
N GLY A 73 1.46 8.57 37.22
CA GLY A 73 1.56 9.58 36.16
C GLY A 73 2.39 9.09 34.94
N PRO A 74 2.60 9.94 33.94
CA PRO A 74 3.29 9.55 32.71
C PRO A 74 4.74 9.13 32.97
N THR A 75 5.08 7.91 32.62
CA THR A 75 6.42 7.33 32.78
C THR A 75 6.98 6.94 31.43
N HIS A 76 8.30 6.96 31.32
CA HIS A 76 9.04 6.43 30.19
C HIS A 76 9.72 5.13 30.62
N ILE A 77 9.40 4.02 29.96
CA ILE A 77 9.94 2.70 30.26
C ILE A 77 10.79 2.24 29.07
N VAL A 78 12.05 1.89 29.34
CA VAL A 78 13.00 1.46 28.30
C VAL A 78 13.44 0.03 28.55
N LEU A 79 13.41 -0.80 27.51
CA LEU A 79 14.12 -2.07 27.47
C LEU A 79 15.29 -1.96 26.48
N ASN A 80 16.52 -2.02 26.99
CA ASN A 80 17.72 -2.04 26.18
C ASN A 80 18.09 -3.47 25.81
N LEU A 81 18.26 -3.75 24.52
CA LEU A 81 18.91 -4.98 24.08
C LEU A 81 20.42 -4.88 24.26
N GLU A 82 21.08 -6.04 24.31
CA GLU A 82 22.55 -6.09 24.37
C GLU A 82 23.13 -5.57 23.04
N LYS A 83 24.13 -4.72 23.15
CA LYS A 83 24.71 -4.04 21.99
C LYS A 83 25.19 -5.03 20.92
N ASN A 84 24.69 -4.85 19.69
CA ASN A 84 25.02 -5.66 18.53
C ASN A 84 24.75 -7.18 18.74
N ALA A 85 23.94 -7.57 19.71
CA ALA A 85 23.61 -8.96 19.97
C ALA A 85 22.73 -9.55 18.86
N SER A 86 22.78 -10.88 18.71
CA SER A 86 21.90 -11.61 17.81
C SER A 86 21.02 -12.56 18.61
N TYR A 87 19.72 -12.35 18.54
CA TYR A 87 18.72 -13.15 19.22
C TYR A 87 17.96 -14.01 18.22
N ARG A 88 18.05 -15.33 18.36
CA ARG A 88 17.25 -16.27 17.57
C ARG A 88 15.95 -16.57 18.32
N ILE A 89 14.83 -16.16 17.73
CA ILE A 89 13.50 -16.25 18.35
C ILE A 89 12.60 -17.19 17.55
N LYS A 90 11.68 -17.85 18.26
CA LYS A 90 10.64 -18.73 17.69
C LYS A 90 9.24 -18.13 17.82
N ARG A 91 9.07 -17.15 18.68
CA ARG A 91 7.78 -16.52 19.00
C ARG A 91 7.87 -15.01 18.79
N PRO A 92 6.78 -14.36 18.37
CA PRO A 92 6.77 -12.91 18.27
C PRO A 92 6.93 -12.24 19.64
N LEU A 93 7.67 -11.16 19.69
CA LEU A 93 7.66 -10.23 20.82
C LEU A 93 6.32 -9.50 20.80
N THR A 94 5.53 -9.67 21.87
CA THR A 94 4.18 -9.13 21.94
C THR A 94 4.09 -8.02 22.98
N PHE A 95 3.74 -6.82 22.53
CA PHE A 95 3.53 -5.62 23.34
C PHE A 95 2.02 -5.36 23.40
N ARG A 96 1.43 -5.40 24.58
CA ARG A 96 -0.01 -5.18 24.76
C ARG A 96 -0.26 -4.09 25.78
N GLN A 97 -1.09 -3.10 25.39
CA GLN A 97 -1.56 -2.03 26.29
C GLN A 97 -0.41 -1.29 27.02
N LEU A 98 0.76 -1.17 26.36
CA LEU A 98 1.89 -0.43 26.90
C LEU A 98 1.74 1.06 26.56
N HIS A 99 2.17 1.91 27.51
CA HIS A 99 2.12 3.36 27.38
C HIS A 99 3.51 3.96 27.64
N GLY A 100 4.04 4.74 26.70
CA GLY A 100 5.35 5.37 26.83
C GLY A 100 6.49 4.37 26.94
N PHE A 101 6.44 3.27 26.19
CA PHE A 101 7.45 2.22 26.17
C PHE A 101 8.40 2.37 24.98
N GLU A 102 9.68 2.13 25.23
CA GLU A 102 10.72 2.08 24.20
C GLU A 102 11.47 0.74 24.24
N LEU A 103 11.51 0.05 23.09
CA LEU A 103 12.47 -1.00 22.83
C LEU A 103 13.68 -0.42 22.10
N ASN A 104 14.80 -0.26 22.80
CA ASN A 104 16.05 0.15 22.21
C ASN A 104 16.83 -1.09 21.76
N GLY A 105 16.89 -1.30 20.46
CA GLY A 105 17.62 -2.42 19.86
C GLY A 105 19.13 -2.35 20.03
N ASN A 106 19.70 -1.15 20.16
CA ASN A 106 21.13 -0.93 20.39
C ASN A 106 22.00 -1.66 19.33
N GLY A 107 21.55 -1.66 18.07
CA GLY A 107 22.20 -2.37 16.95
C GLY A 107 21.98 -3.89 16.94
N ALA A 108 21.16 -4.43 17.82
CA ALA A 108 20.91 -5.88 17.87
C ALA A 108 20.11 -6.37 16.65
N GLN A 109 20.16 -7.68 16.46
CA GLN A 109 19.43 -8.39 15.43
C GLN A 109 18.48 -9.44 16.03
N LEU A 110 17.21 -9.42 15.62
CA LEU A 110 16.24 -10.49 15.84
C LEU A 110 16.19 -11.38 14.61
N ILE A 111 16.54 -12.65 14.76
CA ILE A 111 16.44 -13.66 13.70
C ILE A 111 15.26 -14.57 14.03
N ASN A 112 14.17 -14.43 13.29
CA ASN A 112 13.03 -15.33 13.44
C ASN A 112 13.29 -16.66 12.75
N THR A 113 13.09 -17.77 13.49
CA THR A 113 13.43 -19.13 13.02
C THR A 113 12.22 -19.95 12.60
N THR A 114 11.00 -19.35 12.59
CA THR A 114 9.74 -20.08 12.36
C THR A 114 8.89 -19.54 11.22
N ARG A 115 9.29 -18.51 10.51
CA ARG A 115 8.48 -17.83 9.49
C ARG A 115 7.15 -17.27 10.03
N SER A 116 7.07 -17.03 11.36
CA SER A 116 5.94 -16.32 12.01
C SER A 116 6.19 -14.81 12.05
N GLY A 117 5.25 -14.03 12.61
CA GLY A 117 5.48 -12.61 12.91
C GLY A 117 6.62 -12.43 13.91
N THR A 118 7.25 -11.25 13.91
CA THR A 118 8.36 -10.93 14.81
C THR A 118 7.96 -9.95 15.91
N LEU A 119 7.25 -8.87 15.56
CA LEU A 119 6.72 -7.92 16.54
C LEU A 119 5.20 -7.84 16.42
N VAL A 120 4.50 -7.90 17.54
CA VAL A 120 3.05 -7.69 17.64
C VAL A 120 2.79 -6.59 18.66
N ILE A 121 2.20 -5.48 18.23
CA ILE A 121 1.91 -4.30 19.03
C ILE A 121 0.40 -4.11 19.04
N SER A 122 -0.24 -4.14 20.21
CA SER A 122 -1.70 -4.07 20.28
C SER A 122 -2.18 -3.18 21.43
N GLY A 123 -3.04 -2.20 21.12
CA GLY A 123 -3.62 -1.27 22.08
C GLY A 123 -2.58 -0.40 22.79
N CYS A 124 -1.44 -0.17 22.17
CA CYS A 124 -0.33 0.61 22.75
C CYS A 124 -0.48 2.11 22.44
N ASN A 125 0.13 2.94 23.28
CA ASN A 125 0.17 4.38 23.09
C ASN A 125 1.59 4.91 23.31
N ARG A 126 2.15 5.60 22.29
CA ARG A 126 3.54 6.10 22.28
C ARG A 126 4.56 4.99 22.56
N LEU A 127 4.49 3.93 21.74
CA LEU A 127 5.47 2.85 21.73
C LEU A 127 6.52 3.15 20.68
N THR A 128 7.79 3.05 21.06
CA THR A 128 8.93 3.23 20.16
C THR A 128 9.73 1.94 20.05
N VAL A 129 10.08 1.54 18.82
CA VAL A 129 11.11 0.52 18.54
C VAL A 129 12.20 1.21 17.73
N ARG A 130 13.44 1.14 18.18
CA ARG A 130 14.54 1.77 17.45
C ARG A 130 15.82 0.96 17.43
N ASP A 131 16.67 1.28 16.44
CA ASP A 131 18.02 0.73 16.26
C ASP A 131 18.04 -0.81 16.29
N LEU A 132 17.21 -1.43 15.43
CA LEU A 132 16.97 -2.87 15.42
C LEU A 132 16.99 -3.43 14.00
N THR A 133 17.59 -4.60 13.83
CA THR A 133 17.50 -5.38 12.59
C THR A 133 16.62 -6.60 12.79
N ILE A 134 15.71 -6.88 11.82
CA ILE A 134 14.87 -8.07 11.80
C ILE A 134 15.19 -8.86 10.54
N ASP A 135 15.46 -10.15 10.69
CA ASP A 135 15.68 -11.08 9.58
C ASP A 135 15.08 -12.47 9.89
N TYR A 136 15.09 -13.36 8.91
CA TYR A 136 14.53 -14.70 8.98
C TYR A 136 15.56 -15.74 8.53
N ASP A 137 15.67 -16.82 9.29
CA ASP A 137 16.50 -17.97 8.97
C ASP A 137 15.87 -19.25 9.53
N PRO A 138 15.25 -20.11 8.70
CA PRO A 138 15.27 -20.09 7.22
C PRO A 138 14.43 -18.97 6.61
N LEU A 139 14.79 -18.56 5.38
CA LEU A 139 14.03 -17.54 4.62
C LEU A 139 12.58 -17.99 4.37
N PRO A 140 11.63 -17.04 4.35
CA PRO A 140 10.22 -17.33 4.10
C PRO A 140 9.86 -17.42 2.61
N PHE A 141 10.82 -17.37 1.70
CA PHE A 141 10.69 -17.45 0.25
C PHE A 141 11.85 -18.25 -0.35
N THR A 142 11.69 -18.63 -1.61
CA THR A 142 12.78 -19.24 -2.39
C THR A 142 12.98 -18.53 -3.72
N GLN A 143 14.10 -18.78 -4.37
CA GLN A 143 14.43 -18.27 -5.69
C GLN A 143 15.26 -19.27 -6.47
N GLY A 144 15.25 -19.14 -7.78
CA GLY A 144 16.02 -20.05 -8.63
C GLY A 144 15.89 -19.72 -10.11
N THR A 145 16.35 -20.65 -10.94
CA THR A 145 16.34 -20.52 -12.40
C THR A 145 15.39 -21.55 -13.01
N ILE A 146 14.57 -21.15 -13.97
CA ILE A 146 13.68 -22.03 -14.72
C ILE A 146 14.52 -22.97 -15.59
N THR A 147 14.36 -24.28 -15.42
CA THR A 147 15.04 -25.32 -16.23
C THR A 147 14.10 -26.00 -17.23
N ALA A 148 12.79 -25.98 -16.97
CA ALA A 148 11.78 -26.46 -17.90
C ALA A 148 10.46 -25.71 -17.71
N PHE A 149 9.69 -25.57 -18.79
CA PHE A 149 8.38 -24.96 -18.78
C PHE A 149 7.44 -25.73 -19.72
N ASP A 150 6.49 -26.45 -19.13
CA ASP A 150 5.36 -27.04 -19.86
C ASP A 150 4.25 -26.00 -19.99
N LYS A 151 4.11 -25.43 -21.19
CA LYS A 151 3.11 -24.39 -21.46
C LYS A 151 1.66 -24.90 -21.45
N GLN A 152 1.44 -26.19 -21.70
CA GLN A 152 0.09 -26.77 -21.73
C GLN A 152 -0.41 -27.05 -20.32
N ALA A 153 0.44 -27.67 -19.51
CA ALA A 153 0.14 -27.94 -18.10
C ALA A 153 0.33 -26.71 -17.19
N VAL A 154 0.99 -25.65 -17.66
CA VAL A 154 1.43 -24.49 -16.89
C VAL A 154 2.32 -24.91 -15.71
N ASP A 155 3.14 -25.91 -15.95
CA ASP A 155 4.10 -26.48 -15.00
C ASP A 155 5.49 -25.90 -15.27
N ILE A 156 6.12 -25.38 -14.21
CA ILE A 156 7.45 -24.78 -14.27
C ILE A 156 8.38 -25.57 -13.38
N THR A 157 9.49 -26.04 -13.94
CA THR A 157 10.56 -26.65 -13.15
C THR A 157 11.62 -25.61 -12.85
N VAL A 158 11.93 -25.44 -11.57
CA VAL A 158 12.88 -24.44 -11.07
C VAL A 158 14.03 -25.14 -10.37
N LYS A 159 15.25 -24.85 -10.80
CA LYS A 159 16.46 -25.18 -10.05
C LYS A 159 16.64 -24.09 -9.00
N VAL A 160 16.46 -24.44 -7.74
CA VAL A 160 16.61 -23.52 -6.60
C VAL A 160 18.09 -23.12 -6.48
N ASP A 161 18.33 -21.85 -6.22
CA ASP A 161 19.67 -21.33 -6.01
C ASP A 161 20.28 -21.97 -4.73
N PRO A 162 21.55 -22.41 -4.73
CA PRO A 162 22.20 -22.92 -3.54
C PRO A 162 22.06 -21.99 -2.33
N GLY A 163 21.75 -22.54 -1.16
CA GLY A 163 21.56 -21.79 0.08
C GLY A 163 20.14 -21.22 0.27
N TYR A 164 19.27 -21.30 -0.72
CA TYR A 164 17.85 -20.96 -0.59
C TYR A 164 17.01 -22.19 -0.21
N PRO A 165 15.92 -22.01 0.56
CA PRO A 165 15.14 -23.15 1.05
C PRO A 165 14.34 -23.82 -0.07
N ASP A 166 14.32 -25.16 -0.05
CA ASP A 166 13.46 -26.02 -0.86
C ASP A 166 12.73 -27.07 0.00
N ASP A 167 12.60 -26.79 1.30
CA ASP A 167 11.99 -27.69 2.27
C ASP A 167 10.49 -27.84 2.05
N ALA A 168 9.97 -29.06 2.35
CA ALA A 168 8.57 -29.40 2.11
C ALA A 168 7.59 -28.50 2.87
N ALA A 169 7.98 -27.99 4.05
CA ALA A 169 7.12 -27.11 4.84
C ALA A 169 6.93 -25.76 4.15
N LEU A 170 7.98 -25.18 3.53
CA LEU A 170 7.85 -23.97 2.73
C LEU A 170 7.05 -24.22 1.45
N LEU A 171 7.39 -25.29 0.71
CA LEU A 171 6.73 -25.59 -0.57
C LEU A 171 5.21 -25.82 -0.41
N ALA A 172 4.79 -26.43 0.69
CA ALA A 172 3.38 -26.63 1.01
C ALA A 172 2.59 -25.31 1.22
N THR A 173 3.30 -24.21 1.48
CA THR A 173 2.65 -22.89 1.62
C THR A 173 2.41 -22.18 0.29
N PHE A 174 3.01 -22.65 -0.81
CA PHE A 174 2.89 -22.03 -2.14
C PHE A 174 1.58 -22.42 -2.83
N THR A 175 0.47 -22.15 -2.21
CA THR A 175 -0.89 -22.40 -2.73
C THR A 175 -1.63 -21.12 -3.09
N ASP A 176 -1.13 -19.99 -2.61
CA ASP A 176 -1.63 -18.65 -2.90
C ASP A 176 -0.51 -17.66 -2.55
N GLY A 177 -0.01 -16.94 -3.52
CA GLY A 177 1.13 -16.06 -3.30
C GLY A 177 1.68 -15.50 -4.59
N PHE A 178 2.97 -15.28 -4.61
CA PHE A 178 3.65 -14.56 -5.68
C PHE A 178 4.74 -15.42 -6.33
N PHE A 179 4.55 -15.71 -7.62
CA PHE A 179 5.59 -16.20 -8.51
C PHE A 179 5.97 -15.07 -9.45
N LYS A 180 7.19 -14.57 -9.34
CA LYS A 180 7.68 -13.44 -10.15
C LYS A 180 8.85 -13.85 -11.01
N VAL A 181 8.83 -13.41 -12.27
CA VAL A 181 9.98 -13.53 -13.17
C VAL A 181 10.83 -12.28 -13.01
N MET A 182 12.09 -12.45 -12.61
CA MET A 182 12.97 -11.37 -12.19
C MET A 182 14.08 -11.11 -13.20
N ASP A 183 14.51 -9.86 -13.28
CA ASP A 183 15.79 -9.46 -13.87
C ASP A 183 16.83 -9.39 -12.75
N ARG A 184 17.80 -10.28 -12.80
CA ARG A 184 18.84 -10.38 -11.77
C ARG A 184 19.81 -9.18 -11.82
N HIS A 185 20.00 -8.57 -12.99
CA HIS A 185 20.90 -7.42 -13.15
C HIS A 185 20.35 -6.18 -12.43
N ASN A 186 19.11 -5.83 -12.69
CA ASN A 186 18.45 -4.69 -12.06
C ASN A 186 17.82 -5.05 -10.72
N ARG A 187 17.78 -6.33 -10.36
CA ARG A 187 17.05 -6.85 -9.19
C ARG A 187 15.60 -6.35 -9.16
N SER A 188 14.95 -6.40 -10.29
CA SER A 188 13.59 -5.93 -10.51
C SER A 188 12.75 -6.99 -11.20
N LEU A 189 11.46 -6.77 -11.35
CA LEU A 189 10.63 -7.60 -12.22
C LEU A 189 11.20 -7.55 -13.65
N LYS A 190 11.28 -8.69 -14.34
CA LYS A 190 11.65 -8.74 -15.75
C LYS A 190 10.68 -7.88 -16.55
N THR A 191 11.20 -6.95 -17.35
CA THR A 191 10.39 -6.03 -18.14
C THR A 191 9.35 -6.78 -18.97
N GLY A 192 8.09 -6.42 -18.79
CA GLY A 192 6.96 -7.06 -19.47
C GLY A 192 6.48 -8.35 -18.81
N ALA A 193 7.09 -8.83 -17.76
CA ALA A 193 6.52 -9.92 -16.96
C ALA A 193 5.26 -9.46 -16.21
N ARG A 194 4.39 -10.40 -15.89
CA ARG A 194 3.29 -10.11 -14.98
C ARG A 194 3.80 -9.74 -13.61
N ASP A 195 3.16 -8.78 -12.95
CA ASP A 195 3.54 -8.33 -11.62
C ASP A 195 3.55 -9.50 -10.63
N PHE A 196 2.54 -10.35 -10.71
CA PHE A 196 2.56 -11.64 -10.03
C PHE A 196 1.76 -12.70 -10.80
N LEU A 197 2.16 -13.95 -10.58
CA LEU A 197 1.45 -15.16 -10.94
C LEU A 197 1.22 -15.94 -9.65
N SER A 198 0.06 -16.57 -9.49
CA SER A 198 -0.23 -17.31 -8.26
C SER A 198 0.11 -18.79 -8.43
N PRO A 199 0.98 -19.35 -7.58
CA PRO A 199 1.17 -20.80 -7.52
C PRO A 199 -0.11 -21.49 -7.05
N ALA A 200 -0.46 -22.61 -7.68
CA ALA A 200 -1.52 -23.49 -7.20
C ALA A 200 -0.95 -24.54 -6.22
N HIS A 201 0.23 -25.03 -6.51
CA HIS A 201 1.01 -25.88 -5.64
C HIS A 201 2.47 -25.93 -6.09
N ALA A 202 3.35 -26.30 -5.17
CA ALA A 202 4.74 -26.60 -5.46
C ALA A 202 5.17 -27.89 -4.77
N ALA A 203 6.04 -28.66 -5.42
CA ALA A 203 6.58 -29.90 -4.88
C ALA A 203 8.05 -30.04 -5.22
N ARG A 204 8.80 -30.67 -4.31
CA ARG A 204 10.18 -31.05 -4.54
C ARG A 204 10.25 -32.24 -5.49
N VAL A 205 11.03 -32.14 -6.53
CA VAL A 205 11.31 -33.24 -7.47
C VAL A 205 12.55 -34.02 -7.04
N SER A 206 13.59 -33.29 -6.69
CA SER A 206 14.85 -33.81 -6.15
C SER A 206 15.56 -32.68 -5.40
N ASP A 207 16.74 -32.93 -4.86
CA ASP A 207 17.54 -31.91 -4.17
C ASP A 207 17.79 -30.70 -5.07
N GLY A 208 17.36 -29.52 -4.59
CA GLY A 208 17.48 -28.26 -5.30
C GLY A 208 16.63 -28.16 -6.58
N LEU A 209 15.69 -29.08 -6.81
CA LEU A 209 14.80 -29.04 -7.97
C LEU A 209 13.34 -29.13 -7.53
N ILE A 210 12.56 -28.10 -7.84
CA ILE A 210 11.16 -28.01 -7.50
C ILE A 210 10.31 -27.85 -8.76
N LYS A 211 9.06 -28.33 -8.70
CA LYS A 211 8.05 -28.13 -9.72
C LYS A 211 6.95 -27.25 -9.15
N VAL A 212 6.58 -26.21 -9.88
CA VAL A 212 5.55 -25.25 -9.51
C VAL A 212 4.46 -25.28 -10.58
N HIS A 213 3.25 -25.56 -10.16
CA HIS A 213 2.04 -25.40 -10.98
C HIS A 213 1.42 -24.04 -10.69
N LEU A 214 1.12 -23.27 -11.74
CA LEU A 214 0.51 -21.95 -11.58
C LEU A 214 -1.01 -22.04 -11.73
N HIS A 215 -1.73 -21.24 -10.93
CA HIS A 215 -3.14 -20.99 -11.16
C HIS A 215 -3.34 -20.36 -12.53
N TRP A 216 -4.21 -20.98 -13.32
CA TRP A 216 -4.53 -20.51 -14.64
C TRP A 216 -6.03 -20.60 -14.89
N SER A 217 -6.64 -19.51 -15.33
CA SER A 217 -8.03 -19.48 -15.76
C SER A 217 -8.11 -19.64 -17.28
N ALA A 218 -9.03 -20.43 -17.76
CA ALA A 218 -9.30 -20.59 -19.20
C ALA A 218 -9.70 -19.27 -19.89
N ASN A 219 -10.08 -18.24 -19.12
CA ASN A 219 -10.38 -16.90 -19.62
C ASN A 219 -9.14 -16.01 -19.75
N ASP A 220 -8.03 -16.41 -19.18
CA ASP A 220 -6.77 -15.71 -19.36
C ASP A 220 -6.24 -15.97 -20.77
N ARG A 221 -5.94 -14.93 -21.51
CA ARG A 221 -5.37 -15.01 -22.87
C ARG A 221 -3.90 -15.48 -22.86
N PHE A 222 -3.63 -16.51 -22.14
CA PHE A 222 -2.34 -17.15 -21.94
C PHE A 222 -2.32 -18.45 -22.78
N PRO A 223 -1.21 -19.03 -23.14
CA PRO A 223 0.19 -18.83 -22.70
C PRO A 223 1.07 -18.07 -23.70
N SER A 224 0.53 -17.58 -24.80
CA SER A 224 1.36 -16.99 -25.87
C SER A 224 1.97 -15.62 -25.53
N GLN A 225 1.53 -15.01 -24.43
CA GLN A 225 1.93 -13.64 -24.06
C GLN A 225 2.77 -13.53 -22.77
N LEU A 226 3.07 -14.65 -22.10
CA LEU A 226 3.99 -14.58 -20.96
C LEU A 226 5.44 -14.55 -21.43
N PRO A 227 6.21 -13.55 -21.03
CA PRO A 227 7.64 -13.55 -21.28
C PRO A 227 8.37 -14.47 -20.28
N ILE A 228 7.93 -15.73 -20.17
CA ILE A 228 8.59 -16.77 -19.38
C ILE A 228 9.36 -17.69 -20.31
N ALA A 229 10.64 -17.91 -20.00
CA ALA A 229 11.51 -18.78 -20.75
C ALA A 229 12.40 -19.62 -19.81
N VAL A 230 12.88 -20.76 -20.33
CA VAL A 230 13.97 -21.50 -19.70
C VAL A 230 15.19 -20.56 -19.59
N GLY A 231 15.83 -20.54 -18.43
CA GLY A 231 16.90 -19.63 -18.07
C GLY A 231 16.45 -18.37 -17.32
N ASP A 232 15.16 -18.06 -17.30
CA ASP A 232 14.64 -16.96 -16.48
C ASP A 232 14.80 -17.24 -14.99
N VAL A 233 15.07 -16.17 -14.25
CA VAL A 233 15.19 -16.20 -12.79
C VAL A 233 13.83 -15.91 -12.17
N VAL A 234 13.50 -16.62 -11.11
CA VAL A 234 12.21 -16.48 -10.42
C VAL A 234 12.35 -16.37 -8.93
N THR A 235 11.39 -15.71 -8.31
CA THR A 235 11.14 -15.75 -6.87
C THR A 235 9.78 -16.39 -6.62
N ILE A 236 9.67 -17.16 -5.54
CA ILE A 236 8.44 -17.84 -5.13
C ILE A 236 8.24 -17.56 -3.65
N ALA A 237 7.10 -16.95 -3.34
CA ALA A 237 6.74 -16.51 -2.01
C ALA A 237 5.25 -16.76 -1.76
N ASN A 238 4.84 -16.91 -0.50
CA ASN A 238 3.44 -16.91 -0.10
C ASN A 238 3.09 -15.65 0.68
N SER A 239 1.82 -15.33 0.80
CA SER A 239 1.33 -14.27 1.69
C SER A 239 1.09 -14.88 3.08
N GLY A 240 2.10 -14.81 3.95
CA GLY A 240 2.09 -15.37 5.30
C GLY A 240 1.89 -14.33 6.41
N ALA A 241 2.48 -14.59 7.58
CA ALA A 241 2.44 -13.70 8.73
C ALA A 241 3.22 -12.40 8.47
N GLN A 242 2.74 -11.28 8.99
CA GLN A 242 3.42 -9.98 8.91
C GLN A 242 4.60 -9.94 9.89
N ALA A 243 5.72 -9.36 9.46
CA ALA A 243 6.88 -9.25 10.34
C ALA A 243 6.60 -8.34 11.54
N ILE A 244 5.95 -7.20 11.30
CA ILE A 244 5.54 -6.24 12.33
C ILE A 244 4.05 -5.95 12.15
N ALA A 245 3.24 -6.34 13.15
CA ALA A 245 1.81 -6.06 13.18
C ALA A 245 1.48 -5.07 14.31
N VAL A 246 0.76 -4.00 13.96
CA VAL A 246 0.32 -2.95 14.88
C VAL A 246 -1.20 -2.87 14.80
N ASP A 247 -1.89 -3.16 15.91
CA ASP A 247 -3.34 -3.19 15.95
C ASP A 247 -3.88 -2.19 16.98
N SER A 248 -4.86 -1.38 16.59
CA SER A 248 -5.60 -0.48 17.48
C SER A 248 -4.70 0.36 18.39
N SER A 249 -3.57 0.80 17.88
CA SER A 249 -2.56 1.56 18.62
C SER A 249 -2.53 3.02 18.19
N VAL A 250 -1.81 3.85 18.93
CA VAL A 250 -1.65 5.27 18.63
C VAL A 250 -0.20 5.73 18.82
N ALA A 251 0.31 6.53 17.89
CA ALA A 251 1.64 7.10 17.92
C ALA A 251 2.76 6.06 18.14
N THR A 252 2.68 4.94 17.41
CA THR A 252 3.77 3.97 17.33
C THR A 252 4.90 4.55 16.47
N SER A 253 6.13 4.44 16.92
CA SER A 253 7.31 4.92 16.19
C SER A 253 8.29 3.78 15.91
N LEU A 254 8.70 3.63 14.66
CA LEU A 254 9.79 2.76 14.22
C LEU A 254 10.93 3.67 13.73
N ILE A 255 12.07 3.62 14.38
CA ILE A 255 13.18 4.55 14.12
C ILE A 255 14.45 3.75 13.87
N ASP A 256 15.14 4.00 12.76
CA ASP A 256 16.42 3.36 12.42
C ASP A 256 16.31 1.82 12.46
N LEU A 257 15.26 1.28 11.82
CA LEU A 257 14.95 -0.14 11.81
C LEU A 257 15.24 -0.74 10.43
N LYS A 258 15.83 -1.93 10.40
CA LYS A 258 16.05 -2.70 9.16
C LYS A 258 15.22 -3.97 9.19
N LEU A 259 14.35 -4.14 8.19
CA LEU A 259 13.59 -5.36 7.94
C LEU A 259 14.12 -6.00 6.65
N LEU A 260 14.78 -7.15 6.78
CA LEU A 260 15.55 -7.78 5.72
C LEU A 260 14.82 -8.94 5.03
N ALA A 261 13.78 -9.46 5.65
CA ALA A 261 12.83 -10.42 5.09
C ALA A 261 11.51 -10.36 5.86
N SER A 262 10.40 -10.75 5.21
CA SER A 262 9.11 -10.97 5.87
C SER A 262 8.33 -12.09 5.19
N PRO A 263 7.67 -12.98 5.96
CA PRO A 263 6.83 -14.05 5.39
C PRO A 263 5.50 -13.55 4.80
N GLY A 264 5.12 -12.33 5.04
CA GLY A 264 3.96 -11.64 4.47
C GLY A 264 4.30 -10.18 4.24
N MET A 265 3.41 -9.26 4.67
CA MET A 265 3.69 -7.83 4.69
C MET A 265 4.82 -7.53 5.68
N GLY A 266 5.62 -6.52 5.39
CA GLY A 266 6.69 -6.09 6.29
C GLY A 266 6.13 -5.47 7.55
N ILE A 267 5.38 -4.38 7.40
CA ILE A 267 4.78 -3.59 8.48
C ILE A 267 3.31 -3.40 8.18
N ILE A 268 2.43 -3.74 9.12
CA ILE A 268 1.00 -3.45 8.99
C ILE A 268 0.48 -2.70 10.21
N GLU A 269 -0.36 -1.68 9.99
CA GLU A 269 -1.13 -1.00 11.03
C GLU A 269 -2.61 -1.12 10.72
N ASN A 270 -3.39 -1.67 11.66
CA ASN A 270 -4.82 -1.92 11.52
C ASN A 270 -5.62 -1.14 12.56
N GLY A 271 -6.49 -0.26 12.10
CA GLY A 271 -7.42 0.48 12.96
C GLY A 271 -6.73 1.37 13.99
N GLY A 272 -7.52 1.90 14.91
CA GLY A 272 -7.04 2.83 15.93
C GLY A 272 -6.89 4.25 15.42
N ASP A 273 -6.25 5.09 16.24
CA ASP A 273 -6.04 6.49 15.90
C ASP A 273 -4.90 6.69 14.88
N GLY A 274 -3.98 5.74 14.77
CA GLY A 274 -2.88 5.80 13.83
C GLY A 274 -1.75 6.75 14.26
N SER A 275 -1.32 7.64 13.35
CA SER A 275 -0.15 8.52 13.54
C SER A 275 1.16 7.76 13.70
N MET A 276 1.28 6.62 13.04
CA MET A 276 2.53 5.87 13.05
C MET A 276 3.65 6.66 12.39
N MET A 277 4.83 6.65 13.00
CA MET A 277 6.04 7.26 12.45
C MET A 277 7.04 6.18 12.06
N LEU A 278 7.49 6.23 10.80
CA LEU A 278 8.62 5.49 10.30
C LEU A 278 9.73 6.48 9.94
N GLN A 279 10.86 6.45 10.66
CA GLN A 279 11.99 7.32 10.39
C GLN A 279 13.25 6.49 10.16
N LYS A 280 13.91 6.65 9.01
CA LYS A 280 15.08 5.85 8.59
C LYS A 280 14.83 4.34 8.64
N VAL A 281 13.61 3.92 8.32
CA VAL A 281 13.26 2.50 8.22
C VAL A 281 13.65 1.97 6.86
N SER A 282 14.32 0.83 6.82
CA SER A 282 14.71 0.15 5.60
C SER A 282 14.03 -1.21 5.50
N VAL A 283 13.18 -1.40 4.50
CA VAL A 283 12.58 -2.69 4.13
C VAL A 283 13.24 -3.13 2.83
N VAL A 284 14.32 -3.89 2.95
CA VAL A 284 15.23 -4.20 1.82
C VAL A 284 15.72 -5.64 1.90
N PRO A 285 16.10 -6.27 0.78
CA PRO A 285 16.69 -7.62 0.82
C PRO A 285 17.95 -7.66 1.70
N GLY A 286 17.99 -8.62 2.61
CA GLY A 286 19.15 -8.84 3.47
C GLY A 286 20.36 -9.44 2.73
N ALA A 287 21.41 -9.76 3.48
CA ALA A 287 22.60 -10.42 2.99
C ALA A 287 22.27 -11.80 2.41
N ARG A 288 23.17 -12.31 1.57
CA ARG A 288 23.08 -13.68 1.02
C ARG A 288 22.95 -14.70 2.14
N PRO A 289 22.10 -15.72 1.97
CA PRO A 289 22.10 -16.87 2.89
C PRO A 289 23.47 -17.56 2.91
N LYS A 290 23.76 -18.23 3.99
CA LYS A 290 25.01 -18.99 4.10
C LYS A 290 25.13 -20.01 2.97
N GLY A 291 26.24 -20.00 2.25
CA GLY A 291 26.48 -20.90 1.11
C GLY A 291 25.86 -20.45 -0.21
N ALA A 292 25.11 -19.36 -0.23
CA ALA A 292 24.52 -18.83 -1.47
C ALA A 292 25.54 -18.04 -2.30
N ALA A 293 25.51 -18.25 -3.63
CA ALA A 293 26.29 -17.48 -4.58
C ALA A 293 25.54 -16.24 -5.10
N THR A 294 24.20 -16.19 -4.94
CA THR A 294 23.33 -15.17 -5.48
C THR A 294 22.70 -14.33 -4.38
N ASP A 295 22.44 -13.04 -4.67
CA ASP A 295 21.79 -12.13 -3.75
C ASP A 295 20.30 -12.45 -3.62
N ARG A 296 19.68 -12.07 -2.48
CA ARG A 296 18.24 -12.12 -2.32
C ARG A 296 17.57 -11.16 -3.31
N LEU A 297 16.53 -11.63 -3.99
CA LEU A 297 15.81 -10.85 -5.00
C LEU A 297 14.57 -10.16 -4.46
N ILE A 298 14.08 -10.54 -3.28
CA ILE A 298 12.95 -9.90 -2.60
C ILE A 298 13.26 -9.67 -1.11
N SER A 299 12.53 -8.72 -0.52
CA SER A 299 12.57 -8.42 0.91
C SER A 299 11.33 -8.95 1.62
N THR A 300 10.13 -8.66 1.12
CA THR A 300 8.87 -9.10 1.72
C THR A 300 8.10 -9.98 0.76
N ASN A 301 7.34 -10.92 1.32
CA ASN A 301 6.48 -11.78 0.52
C ASN A 301 5.19 -11.10 0.05
N SER A 302 4.88 -9.91 0.54
CA SER A 302 3.77 -9.06 0.14
C SER A 302 4.21 -7.59 0.26
N ASP A 303 3.35 -6.69 0.78
CA ASP A 303 3.63 -5.25 0.90
C ASP A 303 4.85 -4.95 1.79
N GLY A 304 5.50 -3.84 1.54
CA GLY A 304 6.51 -3.28 2.43
C GLY A 304 5.88 -2.70 3.70
N SER A 305 4.85 -1.86 3.53
CA SER A 305 4.06 -1.32 4.63
C SER A 305 2.60 -1.08 4.23
N HIS A 306 1.68 -1.27 5.19
CA HIS A 306 0.25 -1.21 4.95
C HIS A 306 -0.49 -0.58 6.14
N PHE A 307 -1.30 0.45 5.89
CA PHE A 307 -1.98 1.23 6.92
C PHE A 307 -3.48 1.23 6.62
N THR A 308 -4.22 0.47 7.41
CA THR A 308 -5.61 0.13 7.12
C THR A 308 -6.55 0.67 8.17
N ALA A 309 -7.54 1.43 7.73
CA ALA A 309 -8.63 1.92 8.58
C ALA A 309 -8.16 2.67 9.84
N VAL A 310 -7.05 3.38 9.74
CA VAL A 310 -6.56 4.29 10.78
C VAL A 310 -7.19 5.67 10.62
N THR A 311 -7.37 6.40 11.72
CA THR A 311 -7.91 7.77 11.67
C THR A 311 -6.90 8.73 11.04
N ARG A 312 -5.67 8.73 11.53
CA ARG A 312 -4.57 9.55 11.05
C ARG A 312 -3.55 8.69 10.32
N GLY A 313 -3.20 9.10 9.11
CA GLY A 313 -2.22 8.43 8.29
C GLY A 313 -0.81 8.46 8.87
N PRO A 314 0.08 7.61 8.35
CA PRO A 314 1.47 7.54 8.80
C PRO A 314 2.31 8.72 8.32
N THR A 315 3.44 8.94 9.01
CA THR A 315 4.54 9.76 8.53
C THR A 315 5.75 8.87 8.26
N LEU A 316 6.26 8.91 7.03
CA LEU A 316 7.46 8.21 6.62
C LEU A 316 8.54 9.23 6.22
N GLU A 317 9.69 9.20 6.87
CA GLU A 317 10.82 10.10 6.59
C GLU A 317 12.12 9.32 6.41
N ASP A 318 12.86 9.64 5.33
CA ASP A 318 14.17 9.07 5.04
C ASP A 318 14.16 7.53 5.00
N CYS A 319 13.03 6.92 4.57
CA CYS A 319 12.86 5.47 4.51
C CYS A 319 13.27 4.90 3.15
N SER A 320 13.63 3.60 3.14
CA SER A 320 13.98 2.87 1.92
C SER A 320 13.17 1.59 1.81
N PHE A 321 12.51 1.40 0.68
CA PHE A 321 11.80 0.17 0.34
C PHE A 321 12.39 -0.40 -0.95
N ALA A 322 12.77 -1.67 -0.92
CA ALA A 322 13.29 -2.33 -2.10
C ALA A 322 12.79 -3.76 -2.23
N ASN A 323 12.39 -4.12 -3.45
CA ASN A 323 12.08 -5.50 -3.81
C ASN A 323 10.96 -6.13 -2.96
N THR A 324 9.92 -5.37 -2.65
CA THR A 324 8.69 -5.91 -2.06
C THR A 324 7.95 -6.76 -3.10
N SER A 325 7.28 -7.83 -2.66
CA SER A 325 6.53 -8.64 -3.62
C SER A 325 5.20 -8.00 -4.04
N ASP A 326 4.73 -7.02 -3.29
CA ASP A 326 3.54 -6.21 -3.61
C ASP A 326 3.83 -4.73 -3.33
N ASP A 327 2.87 -3.94 -2.88
CA ASP A 327 3.00 -2.50 -2.69
C ASP A 327 4.11 -2.11 -1.71
N ALA A 328 4.79 -1.01 -1.96
CA ALA A 328 5.73 -0.45 -1.00
C ALA A 328 5.00 0.17 0.19
N ILE A 329 3.93 0.94 -0.10
CA ILE A 329 3.07 1.57 0.88
C ILE A 329 1.63 1.49 0.39
N ASN A 330 0.69 1.12 1.28
CA ASN A 330 -0.73 1.23 1.02
C ASN A 330 -1.45 1.89 2.21
N VAL A 331 -2.16 3.00 1.97
CA VAL A 331 -2.91 3.73 3.01
C VAL A 331 -4.36 3.84 2.56
N HIS A 332 -5.29 3.20 3.28
CA HIS A 332 -6.69 3.17 2.87
C HIS A 332 -7.69 2.90 4.01
N GLY A 333 -8.96 3.19 3.76
CA GLY A 333 -10.11 2.68 4.51
C GLY A 333 -10.78 1.51 3.78
N PHE A 334 -12.04 1.19 4.17
CA PHE A 334 -12.82 0.14 3.53
C PHE A 334 -14.17 0.63 3.02
N TYR A 335 -14.65 -0.02 1.95
CA TYR A 335 -16.05 0.00 1.57
C TYR A 335 -16.81 -1.10 2.29
N TYR A 336 -17.97 -0.74 2.85
CA TYR A 336 -18.95 -1.63 3.45
C TYR A 336 -20.17 -1.68 2.53
N TYR A 337 -20.64 -2.87 2.19
CA TYR A 337 -21.73 -3.00 1.22
C TYR A 337 -23.08 -3.16 1.92
N VAL A 338 -24.08 -2.43 1.40
CA VAL A 338 -25.45 -2.47 1.93
C VAL A 338 -26.07 -3.83 1.62
N VAL A 339 -26.34 -4.62 2.66
CA VAL A 339 -27.06 -5.88 2.58
C VAL A 339 -28.57 -5.63 2.50
N ALA A 340 -29.07 -4.69 3.30
CA ALA A 340 -30.47 -4.29 3.30
C ALA A 340 -30.66 -2.89 3.90
N LYS A 341 -31.67 -2.15 3.42
CA LYS A 341 -32.25 -1.00 4.10
C LYS A 341 -33.46 -1.50 4.90
N THR A 342 -33.43 -1.37 6.21
CA THR A 342 -34.48 -1.90 7.11
C THR A 342 -35.44 -0.83 7.58
N ALA A 343 -35.04 0.47 7.53
CA ALA A 343 -35.88 1.64 7.78
C ALA A 343 -35.28 2.86 7.09
N ALA A 344 -35.92 4.02 7.16
CA ALA A 344 -35.49 5.26 6.50
C ALA A 344 -34.00 5.58 6.70
N ARG A 345 -33.48 5.41 7.92
CA ARG A 345 -32.09 5.72 8.28
C ARG A 345 -31.31 4.51 8.78
N ARG A 346 -31.86 3.29 8.60
CA ARG A 346 -31.27 2.06 9.16
C ARG A 346 -30.90 1.06 8.10
N PHE A 347 -29.63 0.62 8.13
CA PHE A 347 -29.03 -0.22 7.12
C PHE A 347 -28.28 -1.39 7.76
N LEU A 348 -28.32 -2.55 7.12
CA LEU A 348 -27.42 -3.65 7.41
C LEU A 348 -26.26 -3.59 6.43
N LEU A 349 -25.03 -3.51 6.92
CA LEU A 349 -23.81 -3.45 6.13
C LEU A 349 -22.98 -4.70 6.32
N SER A 350 -22.35 -5.18 5.23
CA SER A 350 -21.36 -6.25 5.29
C SER A 350 -19.96 -5.68 5.25
N PRO A 351 -19.11 -5.90 6.24
CA PRO A 351 -17.71 -5.52 6.26
C PRO A 351 -16.84 -6.54 5.52
N LYS A 352 -15.69 -6.10 4.99
CA LYS A 352 -14.60 -7.00 4.57
C LYS A 352 -13.85 -7.53 5.79
N TRP A 353 -13.53 -6.64 6.72
CA TRP A 353 -12.87 -6.85 8.01
C TRP A 353 -13.66 -6.17 9.11
N ASP A 354 -13.59 -6.67 10.34
CA ASP A 354 -14.30 -6.08 11.48
C ASP A 354 -13.53 -4.89 12.08
N ILE A 355 -13.16 -3.91 11.26
CA ILE A 355 -12.44 -2.69 11.67
C ILE A 355 -12.94 -1.46 10.91
N GLY A 356 -12.62 -0.27 11.41
CA GLY A 356 -12.70 0.99 10.65
C GLY A 356 -14.12 1.54 10.45
N PHE A 357 -15.05 1.23 11.34
CA PHE A 357 -16.39 1.80 11.33
C PHE A 357 -16.95 1.88 12.74
N ALA A 358 -17.36 3.06 13.18
CA ALA A 358 -17.82 3.30 14.55
C ALA A 358 -19.01 4.28 14.61
N ALA A 359 -19.72 4.27 15.73
CA ALA A 359 -20.69 5.32 16.04
C ALA A 359 -19.95 6.66 16.16
N GLY A 360 -20.53 7.71 15.59
CA GLY A 360 -19.90 9.03 15.50
C GLY A 360 -19.13 9.29 14.21
N ASP A 361 -18.83 8.27 13.40
CA ASP A 361 -18.12 8.45 12.13
C ASP A 361 -18.91 9.30 11.13
N ASP A 362 -18.20 10.18 10.46
CA ASP A 362 -18.68 10.75 9.23
C ASP A 362 -18.51 9.72 8.11
N VAL A 363 -19.52 9.63 7.24
CA VAL A 363 -19.55 8.62 6.18
C VAL A 363 -19.90 9.22 4.83
N GLU A 364 -19.43 8.60 3.76
CA GLU A 364 -19.87 8.86 2.39
C GLU A 364 -20.43 7.59 1.77
N SER A 365 -21.53 7.73 1.06
CA SER A 365 -22.18 6.64 0.34
C SER A 365 -22.00 6.78 -1.16
N CYS A 366 -21.89 5.64 -1.85
CA CYS A 366 -21.65 5.58 -3.28
C CYS A 366 -22.61 4.57 -3.95
N ASP A 367 -23.13 4.91 -5.09
CA ASP A 367 -23.88 4.01 -5.97
C ASP A 367 -22.97 2.87 -6.45
N HIS A 368 -23.43 1.64 -6.36
CA HIS A 368 -22.64 0.45 -6.65
C HIS A 368 -22.22 0.27 -8.12
N ALA A 369 -22.93 0.87 -9.04
CA ALA A 369 -22.65 0.74 -10.47
C ALA A 369 -21.79 1.88 -11.02
N THR A 370 -22.02 3.09 -10.54
CA THR A 370 -21.37 4.30 -11.04
C THR A 370 -20.33 4.89 -10.11
N PHE A 371 -20.35 4.49 -8.84
CA PHE A 371 -19.57 5.04 -7.74
C PHE A 371 -19.70 6.56 -7.55
N ARG A 372 -20.79 7.12 -8.04
CA ARG A 372 -21.16 8.49 -7.69
C ARG A 372 -21.55 8.58 -6.23
N SER A 373 -21.15 9.65 -5.58
CA SER A 373 -21.62 9.96 -4.24
C SER A 373 -23.15 10.06 -4.23
N LEU A 374 -23.78 9.35 -3.30
CA LEU A 374 -25.20 9.41 -2.99
C LEU A 374 -25.50 10.34 -1.82
N GLY A 375 -24.44 10.85 -1.16
CA GLY A 375 -24.52 11.79 -0.06
C GLY A 375 -23.64 11.40 1.11
N ARG A 376 -23.49 12.35 2.03
CA ARG A 376 -22.75 12.22 3.28
C ARG A 376 -23.70 12.14 4.46
N GLY A 377 -23.28 11.45 5.50
CA GLY A 377 -24.05 11.28 6.72
C GLY A 377 -23.13 11.08 7.91
N LYS A 378 -23.75 10.86 9.07
CA LYS A 378 -23.05 10.55 10.30
C LYS A 378 -23.68 9.30 10.94
N VAL A 379 -22.85 8.40 11.45
CA VAL A 379 -23.31 7.21 12.16
C VAL A 379 -23.83 7.61 13.55
N ALA A 380 -25.14 7.46 13.76
CA ALA A 380 -25.75 7.72 15.06
C ALA A 380 -25.60 6.51 16.01
N GLN A 381 -25.76 5.29 15.48
CA GLN A 381 -25.64 4.05 16.24
C GLN A 381 -25.05 2.95 15.36
N LEU A 382 -24.30 2.07 15.98
CA LEU A 382 -23.75 0.87 15.36
C LEU A 382 -23.92 -0.31 16.33
N THR A 383 -24.50 -1.40 15.84
CA THR A 383 -24.53 -2.68 16.55
C THR A 383 -24.01 -3.78 15.63
N LYS A 384 -23.07 -4.58 16.09
CA LYS A 384 -22.52 -5.71 15.36
C LYS A 384 -23.25 -6.98 15.74
N ARG A 385 -23.64 -7.79 14.78
CA ARG A 385 -24.27 -9.09 15.04
C ARG A 385 -23.94 -10.12 13.96
N HIS A 386 -23.89 -11.38 14.32
CA HIS A 386 -23.88 -12.47 13.37
C HIS A 386 -25.29 -12.70 12.80
N ALA A 387 -25.37 -12.88 11.50
CA ALA A 387 -26.60 -13.05 10.73
C ALA A 387 -26.43 -14.19 9.69
N PRO A 388 -26.34 -15.45 10.16
CA PRO A 388 -26.12 -16.60 9.29
C PRO A 388 -27.20 -16.73 8.20
N GLU A 389 -28.40 -16.24 8.46
CA GLU A 389 -29.50 -16.17 7.50
C GLU A 389 -29.22 -15.27 6.29
N LEU A 390 -28.26 -14.34 6.41
CA LEU A 390 -27.85 -13.43 5.33
C LEU A 390 -26.60 -13.88 4.59
N LYS A 391 -25.95 -14.97 5.00
CA LYS A 391 -24.66 -15.43 4.45
C LYS A 391 -24.67 -15.57 2.92
N ALA A 392 -25.71 -16.15 2.34
CA ALA A 392 -25.83 -16.30 0.88
C ALA A 392 -25.92 -14.94 0.17
N LYS A 393 -26.66 -13.99 0.75
CA LYS A 393 -26.78 -12.64 0.21
C LYS A 393 -25.46 -11.86 0.33
N ILE A 394 -24.75 -12.01 1.43
CA ILE A 394 -23.40 -11.45 1.63
C ILE A 394 -22.44 -12.02 0.60
N ALA A 395 -22.39 -13.34 0.43
CA ALA A 395 -21.54 -13.98 -0.59
C ALA A 395 -21.81 -13.45 -1.99
N GLN A 396 -23.07 -13.18 -2.34
CA GLN A 396 -23.41 -12.58 -3.64
C GLN A 396 -22.90 -11.13 -3.79
N LEU A 397 -22.90 -10.33 -2.72
CA LEU A 397 -22.37 -8.97 -2.71
C LEU A 397 -20.85 -8.95 -2.90
N TRP A 398 -20.16 -9.96 -2.37
CA TRP A 398 -18.69 -10.09 -2.48
C TRP A 398 -18.23 -10.89 -3.70
N LYS A 399 -19.16 -11.33 -4.56
CA LYS A 399 -18.80 -12.00 -5.82
C LYS A 399 -17.98 -11.05 -6.69
N ASN A 400 -16.87 -11.55 -7.24
CA ASN A 400 -15.90 -10.80 -8.05
C ASN A 400 -15.13 -9.71 -7.26
N ARG A 401 -15.10 -9.83 -5.93
CA ARG A 401 -14.28 -9.00 -5.04
C ARG A 401 -13.39 -9.89 -4.18
N SER A 402 -12.35 -9.33 -3.60
CA SER A 402 -11.60 -10.00 -2.54
C SER A 402 -12.58 -10.40 -1.43
N PRO A 403 -12.64 -11.67 -1.06
CA PRO A 403 -13.70 -12.18 -0.20
C PRO A 403 -13.67 -11.52 1.18
N THR A 404 -14.85 -11.35 1.76
CA THR A 404 -14.94 -10.96 3.18
C THR A 404 -14.43 -12.08 4.07
N THR A 405 -13.67 -11.72 5.10
CA THR A 405 -13.29 -12.64 6.18
C THR A 405 -14.43 -12.82 7.21
N GLN A 406 -15.53 -12.08 7.02
CA GLN A 406 -16.68 -12.00 7.94
C GLN A 406 -17.98 -12.39 7.21
N PRO A 407 -18.14 -13.65 6.78
CA PRO A 407 -19.20 -14.06 5.85
C PRO A 407 -20.63 -13.98 6.41
N ASP A 408 -20.79 -13.82 7.70
CA ASP A 408 -22.06 -13.73 8.40
C ASP A 408 -22.16 -12.54 9.37
N LEU A 409 -21.12 -11.72 9.46
CA LEU A 409 -21.12 -10.51 10.28
C LEU A 409 -21.86 -9.39 9.55
N VAL A 410 -22.79 -8.73 10.23
CA VAL A 410 -23.40 -7.50 9.75
C VAL A 410 -23.29 -6.38 10.79
N TYR A 411 -23.11 -5.18 10.28
CA TYR A 411 -23.23 -3.94 11.04
C TYR A 411 -24.64 -3.41 10.86
N ASP A 412 -25.41 -3.36 11.94
CA ASP A 412 -26.72 -2.70 12.00
C ASP A 412 -26.48 -1.23 12.32
N VAL A 413 -26.60 -0.38 11.32
CA VAL A 413 -26.20 1.02 11.36
C VAL A 413 -27.42 1.93 11.29
N VAL A 414 -27.52 2.89 12.20
CA VAL A 414 -28.46 4.00 12.12
C VAL A 414 -27.71 5.27 11.79
N LEU A 415 -28.08 5.94 10.70
CA LEU A 415 -27.52 7.23 10.31
C LEU A 415 -28.35 8.37 10.88
N GLN A 416 -27.71 9.54 11.08
CA GLN A 416 -28.43 10.76 11.46
C GLN A 416 -29.33 11.27 10.32
N GLN A 417 -28.91 11.06 9.06
CA GLN A 417 -29.62 11.45 7.85
C GLN A 417 -30.13 10.21 7.10
N ASP A 418 -31.26 10.36 6.38
CA ASP A 418 -31.65 9.34 5.40
C ASP A 418 -30.85 9.50 4.13
N LEU A 419 -30.22 8.42 3.68
CA LEU A 419 -29.50 8.37 2.42
C LEU A 419 -30.23 7.43 1.43
N PRO A 420 -30.21 7.75 0.12
CA PRO A 420 -30.93 6.99 -0.90
C PRO A 420 -30.24 5.67 -1.25
N LEU A 421 -29.69 4.99 -0.24
CA LEU A 421 -28.97 3.73 -0.36
C LEU A 421 -29.92 2.57 -0.65
N LYS A 422 -29.49 1.68 -1.51
CA LYS A 422 -30.12 0.39 -1.84
C LYS A 422 -29.15 -0.77 -1.65
N THR A 423 -29.65 -2.00 -1.69
CA THR A 423 -28.80 -3.21 -1.62
C THR A 423 -27.72 -3.17 -2.70
N GLY A 424 -26.49 -3.43 -2.30
CA GLY A 424 -25.31 -3.42 -3.16
C GLY A 424 -24.53 -2.10 -3.15
N ASP A 425 -25.15 -0.98 -2.77
CA ASP A 425 -24.44 0.29 -2.65
C ASP A 425 -23.35 0.22 -1.57
N ALA A 426 -22.34 1.04 -1.73
CA ALA A 426 -21.21 1.09 -0.82
C ALA A 426 -21.30 2.29 0.12
N ILE A 427 -20.84 2.12 1.34
CA ILE A 427 -20.61 3.20 2.30
C ILE A 427 -19.21 3.08 2.86
N THR A 428 -18.55 4.20 3.11
CA THR A 428 -17.22 4.23 3.73
C THR A 428 -17.17 5.25 4.86
N SER A 429 -16.40 4.95 5.91
CA SER A 429 -16.05 5.93 6.93
C SER A 429 -15.11 6.98 6.33
N LEU A 430 -15.39 8.26 6.56
CA LEU A 430 -14.48 9.37 6.28
C LEU A 430 -13.53 9.64 7.45
N THR A 431 -13.79 9.02 8.59
CA THR A 431 -12.97 9.11 9.79
C THR A 431 -11.77 8.15 9.73
N HIS A 432 -12.02 6.91 9.28
CA HIS A 432 -11.01 5.83 9.30
C HIS A 432 -10.48 5.53 7.89
N ILE A 433 -9.81 6.51 7.27
CA ILE A 433 -9.25 6.41 5.91
C ILE A 433 -7.80 6.87 5.80
N GLY A 434 -7.08 6.98 6.93
CA GLY A 434 -5.67 7.35 6.93
C GLY A 434 -5.40 8.79 6.48
N SER A 435 -6.21 9.77 6.94
CA SER A 435 -6.02 11.18 6.58
C SER A 435 -4.67 11.74 7.02
N GLY A 436 -4.03 12.56 6.18
CA GLY A 436 -2.79 13.26 6.50
C GLY A 436 -1.52 12.42 6.37
N ALA A 437 -1.57 11.32 5.62
CA ALA A 437 -0.37 10.53 5.36
C ALA A 437 0.72 11.34 4.67
N THR A 438 1.96 11.23 5.14
CA THR A 438 3.09 12.03 4.67
C THR A 438 4.29 11.15 4.38
N VAL A 439 4.86 11.27 3.17
CA VAL A 439 6.03 10.50 2.72
C VAL A 439 7.09 11.47 2.20
N LEU A 440 8.20 11.59 2.90
CA LEU A 440 9.24 12.57 2.64
C LEU A 440 10.61 11.91 2.47
N ARG A 441 11.32 12.26 1.40
CA ARG A 441 12.71 11.85 1.14
C ARG A 441 12.92 10.33 1.17
N CYS A 442 11.91 9.58 0.76
CA CYS A 442 11.97 8.12 0.72
C CYS A 442 12.42 7.60 -0.63
N SER A 443 12.98 6.39 -0.65
CA SER A 443 13.37 5.69 -1.88
C SER A 443 12.61 4.38 -2.05
N PHE A 444 12.17 4.12 -3.29
CA PHE A 444 11.40 2.94 -3.68
C PHE A 444 12.06 2.29 -4.90
N HIS A 445 12.55 1.06 -4.76
CA HIS A 445 13.19 0.33 -5.84
C HIS A 445 12.54 -1.02 -6.08
N ALA A 446 12.09 -1.27 -7.29
CA ALA A 446 11.50 -2.56 -7.69
C ALA A 446 10.37 -3.04 -6.75
N CYS A 447 9.59 -2.11 -6.26
CA CYS A 447 8.39 -2.37 -5.46
C CYS A 447 7.14 -2.37 -6.35
N GLY A 448 6.00 -2.76 -5.78
CA GLY A 448 4.70 -2.57 -6.38
C GLY A 448 4.37 -1.08 -6.53
N ARG A 449 3.58 -0.56 -5.63
CA ARG A 449 3.02 0.80 -5.68
C ARG A 449 3.24 1.55 -4.36
N VAL A 450 3.15 2.87 -4.42
CA VAL A 450 2.87 3.73 -3.26
C VAL A 450 1.44 4.22 -3.42
N LEU A 451 0.52 3.70 -2.62
CA LEU A 451 -0.91 3.96 -2.70
C LEU A 451 -1.34 4.91 -1.58
N MET A 452 -1.73 6.12 -1.96
CA MET A 452 -2.16 7.18 -1.05
C MET A 452 -3.66 7.43 -1.25
N LYS A 453 -4.51 6.64 -0.59
CA LYS A 453 -5.97 6.71 -0.80
C LYS A 453 -6.67 7.64 0.19
N GLY A 454 -6.03 7.98 1.32
CA GLY A 454 -6.54 8.95 2.29
C GLY A 454 -6.42 10.42 1.82
N PRO A 455 -7.28 11.32 2.32
CA PRO A 455 -7.18 12.76 2.03
C PRO A 455 -5.99 13.41 2.75
N ASN A 456 -5.65 14.65 2.33
CA ASN A 456 -4.56 15.45 2.90
C ASN A 456 -3.18 14.77 2.80
N ALA A 457 -2.96 13.95 1.78
CA ALA A 457 -1.72 13.21 1.62
C ALA A 457 -0.63 14.04 0.91
N ILE A 458 0.61 13.85 1.35
CA ILE A 458 1.80 14.51 0.78
C ILE A 458 2.84 13.45 0.45
N VAL A 459 3.35 13.45 -0.80
CA VAL A 459 4.53 12.67 -1.20
C VAL A 459 5.52 13.63 -1.85
N GLU A 460 6.66 13.82 -1.22
CA GLU A 460 7.59 14.87 -1.61
C GLU A 460 9.06 14.44 -1.53
N ASN A 461 9.85 14.88 -2.52
CA ASN A 461 11.30 14.64 -2.58
C ASN A 461 11.66 13.14 -2.53
N CYS A 462 10.81 12.27 -3.09
CA CYS A 462 10.99 10.83 -3.11
C CYS A 462 11.57 10.34 -4.46
N GLN A 463 12.19 9.16 -4.43
CA GLN A 463 12.75 8.52 -5.61
C GLN A 463 12.07 7.18 -5.87
N PHE A 464 11.63 6.96 -7.12
CA PHE A 464 10.96 5.73 -7.57
C PHE A 464 11.72 5.13 -8.75
N THR A 465 12.10 3.87 -8.64
CA THR A 465 12.80 3.17 -9.72
C THR A 465 12.26 1.76 -9.91
N PHE A 466 12.05 1.35 -11.17
CA PHE A 466 11.61 0.01 -11.54
C PHE A 466 10.31 -0.44 -10.86
N SER A 467 9.35 0.46 -10.62
CA SER A 467 8.06 0.02 -10.07
C SER A 467 7.39 -1.01 -10.98
N THR A 468 6.80 -2.04 -10.38
CA THR A 468 6.17 -3.11 -11.18
C THR A 468 4.89 -2.63 -11.86
N GLY A 469 4.08 -1.85 -11.16
CA GLY A 469 2.93 -1.12 -11.67
C GLY A 469 3.13 0.39 -11.60
N VAL A 470 2.04 1.14 -11.42
CA VAL A 470 2.09 2.58 -11.16
C VAL A 470 2.99 2.85 -9.94
N ALA A 471 3.90 3.83 -10.05
CA ALA A 471 4.81 4.10 -8.94
C ALA A 471 4.11 4.83 -7.79
N LEU A 472 3.29 5.83 -8.13
CA LEU A 472 2.59 6.66 -7.15
C LEU A 472 1.14 6.83 -7.57
N GLN A 473 0.22 6.34 -6.73
CA GLN A 473 -1.21 6.32 -7.01
C GLN A 473 -2.03 6.95 -5.89
N ALA A 474 -3.07 7.67 -6.26
CA ALA A 474 -4.10 8.14 -5.33
C ALA A 474 -5.51 7.89 -5.89
N GLY A 475 -6.46 7.80 -4.95
CA GLY A 475 -7.85 7.47 -5.22
C GLY A 475 -8.21 6.04 -4.88
N SER A 476 -9.52 5.76 -4.75
CA SER A 476 -10.03 4.50 -4.24
C SER A 476 -9.91 3.34 -5.23
N ASP A 477 -9.75 2.13 -4.70
CA ASP A 477 -9.96 0.88 -5.41
C ASP A 477 -11.32 0.29 -5.01
N ILE A 478 -12.32 0.58 -5.82
CA ILE A 478 -13.69 0.08 -5.64
C ILE A 478 -13.85 -1.30 -6.30
N GLY A 479 -12.85 -1.71 -7.04
CA GLY A 479 -12.82 -2.96 -7.79
C GLY A 479 -12.71 -4.18 -6.90
N PHE A 480 -11.66 -4.95 -7.11
CA PHE A 480 -11.47 -6.23 -6.43
C PHE A 480 -11.20 -6.05 -4.93
N TRP A 481 -10.34 -5.10 -4.53
CA TRP A 481 -9.88 -4.98 -3.15
C TRP A 481 -10.85 -4.30 -2.20
N SER A 482 -11.81 -3.50 -2.72
CA SER A 482 -12.79 -2.74 -1.91
C SER A 482 -12.12 -1.78 -0.91
N GLU A 483 -11.04 -1.14 -1.33
CA GLU A 483 -10.26 -0.21 -0.53
C GLU A 483 -10.74 1.23 -0.78
N SER A 484 -11.15 1.90 0.27
CA SER A 484 -11.72 3.24 0.17
C SER A 484 -10.72 4.34 0.46
N GLY A 485 -11.06 5.52 -0.02
CA GLY A 485 -10.35 6.77 0.19
C GLY A 485 -10.59 7.73 -0.98
N PHE A 486 -10.23 8.98 -0.78
CA PHE A 486 -10.39 10.02 -1.79
C PHE A 486 -9.13 10.86 -1.84
N ALA A 487 -8.59 11.10 -3.03
CA ALA A 487 -7.51 12.05 -3.22
C ALA A 487 -8.05 13.48 -3.08
N ASP A 488 -8.33 13.90 -1.86
CA ASP A 488 -8.77 15.26 -1.55
C ASP A 488 -7.64 16.02 -0.82
N ASN A 489 -7.23 17.17 -1.36
CA ASN A 489 -6.10 17.95 -0.87
C ASN A 489 -4.78 17.14 -0.91
N LEU A 490 -4.44 16.64 -2.10
CA LEU A 490 -3.29 15.79 -2.35
C LEU A 490 -2.15 16.60 -2.95
N VAL A 491 -0.91 16.35 -2.50
CA VAL A 491 0.29 16.97 -3.05
C VAL A 491 1.34 15.91 -3.41
N PHE A 492 1.64 15.79 -4.70
CA PHE A 492 2.75 14.99 -5.24
C PHE A 492 3.76 15.94 -5.89
N ARG A 493 4.85 16.25 -5.22
CA ARG A 493 5.80 17.24 -5.72
C ARG A 493 7.26 16.87 -5.55
N ASN A 494 8.08 17.36 -6.48
CA ASN A 494 9.55 17.25 -6.45
C ASN A 494 10.05 15.80 -6.36
N ASN A 495 9.27 14.83 -6.86
CA ASN A 495 9.66 13.43 -6.87
C ASN A 495 10.40 13.08 -8.17
N ARG A 496 11.25 12.05 -8.12
CA ARG A 496 11.96 11.53 -9.27
C ARG A 496 11.52 10.10 -9.59
N PHE A 497 11.26 9.84 -10.89
CA PHE A 497 10.79 8.54 -11.37
C PHE A 497 11.66 8.05 -12.53
N SER A 498 12.01 6.77 -12.53
CA SER A 498 12.75 6.12 -13.61
C SER A 498 12.33 4.67 -13.77
N HIS A 499 12.15 4.21 -15.01
CA HIS A 499 11.76 2.83 -15.37
C HIS A 499 10.47 2.36 -14.66
N CYS A 500 9.51 3.25 -14.48
CA CYS A 500 8.26 2.93 -13.81
C CYS A 500 7.25 2.23 -14.74
N VAL A 501 6.33 1.45 -14.15
CA VAL A 501 5.31 0.61 -14.83
C VAL A 501 5.97 -0.54 -15.61
N ASN A 502 6.91 -1.22 -14.97
CA ASN A 502 7.72 -2.26 -15.61
C ASN A 502 6.94 -3.57 -15.88
N GLY A 503 5.90 -3.88 -15.10
CA GLY A 503 5.07 -5.08 -15.22
C GLY A 503 4.07 -5.06 -16.39
N ALA A 504 3.63 -6.23 -16.86
CA ALA A 504 2.69 -6.38 -17.97
C ALA A 504 1.22 -6.43 -17.55
N ASN A 505 0.97 -6.82 -16.32
CA ASN A 505 -0.35 -7.27 -15.85
C ASN A 505 -1.45 -6.28 -16.02
N GLU A 506 -1.14 -5.08 -15.80
CA GLU A 506 -2.10 -4.04 -15.57
C GLU A 506 -2.41 -3.25 -16.83
N LEU A 507 -1.70 -3.58 -17.91
CA LEU A 507 -2.02 -3.11 -19.26
C LEU A 507 -3.37 -3.67 -19.76
N THR A 508 -3.80 -4.81 -19.21
CA THR A 508 -5.03 -5.48 -19.61
C THR A 508 -6.23 -5.17 -18.73
N SER A 509 -6.01 -4.78 -17.47
CA SER A 509 -7.10 -4.46 -16.53
C SER A 509 -7.63 -3.02 -16.63
N GLY A 510 -6.95 -2.17 -17.38
CA GLY A 510 -7.52 -0.92 -17.90
C GLY A 510 -7.62 0.26 -16.97
N SER A 511 -7.07 0.24 -15.76
CA SER A 511 -7.38 1.31 -14.82
C SER A 511 -6.23 1.91 -14.03
N SER A 512 -5.38 1.13 -13.42
CA SER A 512 -4.44 1.67 -12.42
C SER A 512 -2.98 1.73 -12.84
N THR A 513 -2.66 1.36 -14.07
CA THR A 513 -1.27 1.14 -14.48
C THR A 513 -0.89 1.81 -15.76
N LEU A 514 -1.56 2.87 -16.02
CA LEU A 514 -1.36 3.62 -17.26
C LEU A 514 -0.21 4.64 -17.16
N SER A 515 0.35 4.87 -15.97
CA SER A 515 1.30 5.95 -15.78
C SER A 515 2.23 5.75 -14.58
N ALA A 516 3.33 6.50 -14.54
CA ALA A 516 4.19 6.56 -13.36
C ALA A 516 3.46 7.23 -12.17
N ILE A 517 2.71 8.30 -12.42
CA ILE A 517 1.83 8.96 -11.45
C ILE A 517 0.38 8.84 -11.91
N TYR A 518 -0.47 8.21 -11.10
CA TYR A 518 -1.89 8.04 -11.37
C TYR A 518 -2.74 8.66 -10.26
N VAL A 519 -3.67 9.53 -10.64
CA VAL A 519 -4.74 10.01 -9.76
C VAL A 519 -6.08 9.66 -10.40
N GLY A 520 -6.84 8.82 -9.72
CA GLY A 520 -8.08 8.34 -10.30
C GLY A 520 -8.78 7.35 -9.38
N MET A 521 -9.60 6.51 -9.96
CA MET A 521 -10.28 5.41 -9.28
C MET A 521 -10.05 4.13 -10.06
N VAL A 522 -9.86 3.02 -9.35
CA VAL A 522 -9.86 1.69 -9.94
C VAL A 522 -11.30 1.19 -9.99
N PRO A 523 -11.91 1.08 -11.18
CA PRO A 523 -13.30 0.65 -11.31
C PRO A 523 -13.46 -0.85 -11.06
N PRO A 524 -14.69 -1.32 -10.81
CA PRO A 524 -14.97 -2.75 -10.80
C PRO A 524 -14.63 -3.40 -12.14
N GLU A 525 -14.25 -4.67 -12.08
CA GLU A 525 -14.01 -5.46 -13.28
C GLU A 525 -15.28 -5.49 -14.16
N GLY A 526 -15.10 -5.25 -15.46
CA GLY A 526 -16.21 -5.24 -16.42
C GLY A 526 -17.13 -4.02 -16.33
N ALA A 527 -16.76 -2.96 -15.61
CA ALA A 527 -17.53 -1.71 -15.52
C ALA A 527 -17.61 -1.01 -16.88
N LYS A 528 -18.60 -1.39 -17.69
CA LYS A 528 -18.99 -0.66 -18.89
C LYS A 528 -19.78 0.58 -18.45
N GLY A 529 -19.28 1.76 -18.70
CA GLY A 529 -19.98 3.00 -18.36
C GLY A 529 -19.64 3.62 -17.02
N PHE A 530 -18.49 3.29 -16.46
CA PHE A 530 -17.92 4.01 -15.35
C PHE A 530 -17.91 5.52 -15.64
N GLN A 531 -18.73 6.28 -14.90
CA GLN A 531 -18.96 7.69 -15.15
C GLN A 531 -18.00 8.57 -14.34
N ALA A 532 -17.83 9.82 -14.79
CA ALA A 532 -17.16 10.84 -14.01
C ALA A 532 -17.86 11.05 -12.66
N ASN A 533 -17.15 10.86 -11.56
CA ASN A 533 -17.68 11.03 -10.21
C ASN A 533 -17.04 12.19 -9.44
N PHE A 534 -15.95 12.76 -9.94
CA PHE A 534 -15.26 13.94 -9.40
C PHE A 534 -14.95 13.86 -7.89
N GLN A 535 -14.63 12.67 -7.40
CA GLN A 535 -14.34 12.47 -5.98
C GLN A 535 -12.94 12.92 -5.58
N ASN A 536 -11.99 12.91 -6.52
CA ASN A 536 -10.65 13.44 -6.29
C ASN A 536 -10.67 14.96 -6.41
N ARG A 537 -10.19 15.67 -5.40
CA ARG A 537 -10.31 17.14 -5.33
C ARG A 537 -8.99 17.78 -4.91
N ARG A 538 -8.76 19.01 -5.37
CA ARG A 538 -7.59 19.81 -4.98
C ARG A 538 -6.28 19.02 -5.09
N VAL A 539 -6.08 18.40 -6.26
CA VAL A 539 -4.92 17.56 -6.56
C VAL A 539 -3.79 18.41 -7.09
N ILE A 540 -2.60 18.31 -6.53
CA ILE A 540 -1.40 19.03 -7.00
C ILE A 540 -0.36 17.98 -7.40
N VAL A 541 0.08 18.04 -8.67
CA VAL A 541 1.18 17.24 -9.23
C VAL A 541 2.18 18.20 -9.84
N GLU A 542 3.21 18.59 -9.08
CA GLU A 542 4.10 19.67 -9.52
C GLU A 542 5.59 19.40 -9.31
N GLY A 543 6.41 19.93 -10.22
CA GLY A 543 7.88 19.89 -10.09
C GLY A 543 8.48 18.49 -10.12
N ASN A 544 7.72 17.46 -10.55
CA ASN A 544 8.24 16.10 -10.59
C ASN A 544 9.15 15.90 -11.82
N HIS A 545 10.17 15.08 -11.67
CA HIS A 545 11.09 14.70 -12.73
C HIS A 545 10.86 13.22 -13.07
N ILE A 546 10.36 12.94 -14.26
CA ILE A 546 10.09 11.60 -14.75
C ILE A 546 11.05 11.31 -15.89
N ASP A 547 12.17 10.64 -15.61
CA ASP A 547 13.25 10.38 -16.57
C ASP A 547 12.73 9.54 -17.75
N ASP A 548 11.94 8.52 -17.43
CA ASP A 548 11.27 7.66 -18.40
C ASP A 548 10.06 6.95 -17.78
N SER A 549 9.17 6.48 -18.64
CA SER A 549 8.05 5.64 -18.25
C SER A 549 7.70 4.66 -19.36
N PHE A 550 7.33 3.45 -18.98
CA PHE A 550 6.91 2.46 -19.96
C PHE A 550 5.57 2.78 -20.63
N ILE A 551 4.78 3.66 -20.04
CA ILE A 551 3.49 4.16 -20.58
C ILE A 551 3.45 5.70 -20.40
N TYR A 552 2.32 6.29 -19.99
CA TYR A 552 2.23 7.73 -19.66
C TYR A 552 3.13 8.10 -18.48
N ALA A 553 3.54 9.33 -18.40
CA ALA A 553 4.20 9.85 -17.21
C ALA A 553 3.17 10.19 -16.12
N ILE A 554 2.13 10.94 -16.47
CA ILE A 554 1.09 11.40 -15.54
C ILE A 554 -0.28 11.13 -16.14
N PHE A 555 -1.17 10.51 -15.34
CA PHE A 555 -2.56 10.27 -15.68
C PHE A 555 -3.46 10.76 -14.55
N VAL A 556 -4.35 11.72 -14.84
CA VAL A 556 -5.29 12.25 -13.86
C VAL A 556 -6.72 12.04 -14.36
N SER A 557 -7.55 11.43 -13.52
CA SER A 557 -8.96 11.22 -13.83
C SER A 557 -9.87 11.39 -12.62
N ASN A 558 -11.17 11.54 -12.89
CA ASN A 558 -12.20 11.68 -11.87
C ASN A 558 -11.91 12.83 -10.87
N ALA A 559 -11.35 13.93 -11.38
CA ALA A 559 -10.85 15.02 -10.57
C ALA A 559 -11.69 16.30 -10.73
N ASP A 560 -11.89 17.02 -9.61
CA ASP A 560 -12.45 18.36 -9.55
C ASP A 560 -11.43 19.30 -8.88
N GLY A 561 -10.76 20.12 -9.66
CA GLY A 561 -9.66 20.96 -9.20
C GLY A 561 -8.32 20.18 -9.17
N ALA A 562 -7.64 20.11 -10.29
CA ALA A 562 -6.29 19.57 -10.39
C ALA A 562 -5.31 20.61 -10.95
N LYS A 563 -4.12 20.68 -10.36
CA LYS A 563 -2.98 21.46 -10.87
C LYS A 563 -1.86 20.50 -11.25
N ILE A 564 -1.46 20.50 -12.52
CA ILE A 564 -0.34 19.72 -13.04
C ILE A 564 0.67 20.70 -13.60
N ALA A 565 1.75 20.99 -12.86
CA ALA A 565 2.59 22.15 -13.21
C ALA A 565 4.09 21.88 -13.08
N GLY A 566 4.87 22.42 -14.01
CA GLY A 566 6.34 22.43 -13.90
C GLY A 566 7.00 21.06 -13.88
N ASN A 567 6.32 20.02 -14.35
CA ASN A 567 6.92 18.68 -14.40
C ASN A 567 7.85 18.56 -15.62
N VAL A 568 8.98 17.89 -15.42
CA VAL A 568 9.95 17.57 -16.47
C VAL A 568 9.84 16.09 -16.79
N ILE A 569 9.50 15.77 -18.03
CA ILE A 569 9.20 14.42 -18.47
C ILE A 569 10.14 14.03 -19.61
N GLY A 570 10.87 12.97 -19.43
CA GLY A 570 11.71 12.34 -20.45
C GLY A 570 10.91 11.47 -21.41
N GLN A 571 11.40 10.27 -21.70
CA GLN A 571 10.75 9.39 -22.66
C GLN A 571 9.57 8.63 -22.07
N THR A 572 8.45 8.60 -22.80
CA THR A 572 7.28 7.82 -22.48
C THR A 572 7.04 6.74 -23.53
N PHE A 573 6.17 5.76 -23.21
CA PHE A 573 5.81 4.65 -24.10
C PHE A 573 6.99 3.78 -24.53
N LEU A 574 7.93 3.51 -23.64
CA LEU A 574 9.09 2.68 -23.96
C LEU A 574 8.73 1.26 -24.42
N ARG A 575 7.52 0.80 -24.14
CA ARG A 575 6.98 -0.48 -24.60
C ARG A 575 6.14 -0.41 -25.89
N GLY A 576 6.01 0.77 -26.50
CA GLY A 576 5.09 0.97 -27.62
C GLY A 576 3.63 1.14 -27.19
N ASN A 577 2.68 0.86 -28.05
CA ASN A 577 1.25 1.18 -27.92
C ASN A 577 0.35 -0.03 -27.62
N ALA A 578 0.92 -1.14 -27.16
CA ALA A 578 0.12 -2.33 -26.86
C ALA A 578 -0.60 -2.20 -25.51
N PHE A 579 -1.76 -1.51 -25.48
CA PHE A 579 -2.62 -1.54 -24.29
C PHE A 579 -4.04 -1.98 -24.63
N GLY A 580 -4.63 -2.73 -23.70
CA GLY A 580 -6.03 -3.09 -23.71
C GLY A 580 -6.98 -2.10 -23.02
N ALA A 581 -6.52 -0.88 -22.68
CA ALA A 581 -7.26 0.05 -21.82
C ALA A 581 -8.26 0.97 -22.56
N GLY A 582 -8.43 0.81 -23.86
CA GLY A 582 -9.15 1.77 -24.73
C GLY A 582 -10.65 1.92 -24.46
N GLU A 583 -11.28 1.02 -23.71
CA GLU A 583 -12.73 1.07 -23.50
C GLU A 583 -13.20 2.03 -22.40
N LEU A 584 -12.36 2.32 -21.39
CA LEU A 584 -12.73 3.18 -20.27
C LEU A 584 -12.51 4.68 -20.55
N PHE A 585 -11.50 4.98 -21.36
CA PHE A 585 -11.15 6.33 -21.80
C PHE A 585 -10.81 6.27 -23.30
N HIS A 586 -10.91 7.41 -23.98
CA HIS A 586 -10.45 7.54 -25.37
C HIS A 586 -8.90 7.63 -25.42
N ILE A 587 -8.24 6.63 -24.86
CA ILE A 587 -6.79 6.60 -24.68
C ILE A 587 -6.11 6.49 -26.04
N LYS A 588 -5.20 7.44 -26.30
CA LYS A 588 -4.27 7.41 -27.41
C LYS A 588 -2.86 7.53 -26.86
N PRO A 589 -1.91 6.72 -27.35
CA PRO A 589 -0.54 6.79 -26.88
C PRO A 589 0.24 7.94 -27.54
N ASP A 590 -0.29 9.16 -27.45
CA ASP A 590 0.20 10.32 -28.18
C ASP A 590 0.68 11.48 -27.28
N SER A 591 0.62 11.31 -25.96
CA SER A 591 0.97 12.37 -25.01
C SER A 591 1.72 11.85 -23.79
N ALA A 592 2.45 12.73 -23.13
CA ALA A 592 3.13 12.39 -21.88
C ALA A 592 2.19 12.51 -20.67
N ILE A 593 1.28 13.46 -20.71
CA ILE A 593 0.26 13.71 -19.69
C ILE A 593 -1.12 13.46 -20.28
N PHE A 594 -1.94 12.67 -19.59
CA PHE A 594 -3.33 12.42 -19.96
C PHE A 594 -4.29 12.86 -18.87
N VAL A 595 -5.36 13.54 -19.22
CA VAL A 595 -6.42 13.97 -18.29
C VAL A 595 -7.78 13.56 -18.85
N GLY A 596 -8.54 12.81 -18.04
CA GLY A 596 -9.88 12.34 -18.42
C GLY A 596 -10.89 12.46 -17.29
N ARG A 597 -12.18 12.63 -17.64
CA ARG A 597 -13.28 12.75 -16.67
C ARG A 597 -13.00 13.76 -15.57
N ALA A 598 -12.47 14.93 -15.93
CA ALA A 598 -12.04 15.95 -14.99
C ALA A 598 -12.63 17.33 -15.35
N ARG A 599 -12.64 18.21 -14.36
CA ARG A 599 -13.04 19.61 -14.49
C ARG A 599 -12.21 20.49 -13.56
N ASN A 600 -12.20 21.81 -13.82
CA ASN A 600 -11.43 22.79 -13.05
C ASN A 600 -9.93 22.40 -13.00
N VAL A 601 -9.33 22.11 -14.16
CA VAL A 601 -7.95 21.62 -14.26
C VAL A 601 -7.04 22.70 -14.84
N GLU A 602 -5.94 22.95 -14.16
CA GLU A 602 -4.83 23.79 -14.64
C GLU A 602 -3.63 22.89 -15.00
N ILE A 603 -3.13 23.00 -16.23
CA ILE A 603 -1.95 22.27 -16.68
C ILE A 603 -0.98 23.27 -17.26
N SER A 604 0.13 23.53 -16.56
CA SER A 604 1.00 24.64 -16.93
C SER A 604 2.49 24.32 -16.82
N ASN A 605 3.27 24.86 -17.77
CA ASN A 605 4.73 24.86 -17.76
C ASN A 605 5.38 23.47 -17.67
N ASN A 606 4.67 22.41 -18.11
CA ASN A 606 5.27 21.09 -18.19
C ASN A 606 6.13 20.96 -19.47
N VAL A 607 7.26 20.28 -19.35
CA VAL A 607 8.16 20.01 -20.47
C VAL A 607 8.26 18.51 -20.67
N ALA A 608 7.88 18.00 -21.84
CA ALA A 608 7.99 16.59 -22.17
C ALA A 608 8.93 16.39 -23.37
N ALA A 609 9.78 15.37 -23.31
CA ALA A 609 10.61 15.01 -24.45
C ALA A 609 9.75 14.39 -25.56
N ARG A 610 10.12 14.70 -26.81
CA ARG A 610 9.53 14.07 -27.99
C ARG A 610 10.02 12.63 -28.07
N GLY A 611 9.24 11.70 -27.50
CA GLY A 611 9.52 10.28 -27.59
C GLY A 611 9.16 9.69 -28.97
N ARG A 612 9.22 8.36 -29.08
CA ARG A 612 8.86 7.66 -30.33
C ARG A 612 7.41 7.84 -30.74
N ILE A 613 6.51 8.12 -29.80
CA ILE A 613 5.06 8.08 -29.97
C ILE A 613 4.41 9.40 -29.56
N ALA A 614 4.92 10.08 -28.53
CA ALA A 614 4.32 11.31 -28.03
C ALA A 614 4.40 12.42 -29.11
N THR A 615 3.24 12.90 -29.54
CA THR A 615 3.06 14.00 -30.49
C THR A 615 2.65 15.29 -29.81
N THR A 616 2.16 15.20 -28.55
CA THR A 616 1.79 16.33 -27.72
C THR A 616 2.31 16.16 -26.30
N ALA A 617 2.52 17.26 -25.57
CA ALA A 617 2.87 17.16 -24.14
C ALA A 617 1.66 16.69 -23.32
N VAL A 618 0.45 17.14 -23.68
CA VAL A 618 -0.79 16.94 -22.93
C VAL A 618 -1.93 16.53 -23.85
N ALA A 619 -2.66 15.47 -23.46
CA ALA A 619 -3.93 15.09 -24.07
C ALA A 619 -5.08 15.28 -23.08
N ILE A 620 -6.18 15.85 -23.54
CA ILE A 620 -7.42 16.04 -22.80
C ILE A 620 -8.51 15.17 -23.42
N ASP A 621 -9.02 14.21 -22.66
CA ASP A 621 -10.10 13.32 -23.09
C ASP A 621 -11.42 14.10 -23.32
N PRO A 622 -12.23 13.74 -24.32
CA PRO A 622 -13.53 14.37 -24.54
C PRO A 622 -14.50 14.32 -23.35
N SER A 623 -14.29 13.41 -22.40
CA SER A 623 -15.08 13.31 -21.16
C SER A 623 -14.82 14.44 -20.14
N CYS A 624 -13.81 15.28 -20.37
CA CYS A 624 -13.55 16.46 -19.55
C CYS A 624 -14.50 17.61 -19.87
N ASP A 625 -14.85 18.44 -18.88
CA ASP A 625 -15.47 19.75 -19.16
C ASP A 625 -14.42 20.74 -19.66
N LYS A 626 -14.20 20.74 -20.97
CA LYS A 626 -13.15 21.54 -21.62
C LYS A 626 -13.20 23.04 -21.31
N ARG A 627 -14.37 23.57 -20.91
CA ARG A 627 -14.53 25.01 -20.56
C ARG A 627 -13.80 25.35 -19.25
N THR A 628 -13.51 24.33 -18.45
CA THR A 628 -12.87 24.46 -17.15
C THR A 628 -11.43 23.90 -17.13
N VAL A 629 -10.88 23.57 -18.31
CA VAL A 629 -9.50 23.08 -18.46
C VAL A 629 -8.64 24.19 -19.06
N HIS A 630 -7.61 24.59 -18.33
CA HIS A 630 -6.70 25.66 -18.73
C HIS A 630 -5.30 25.11 -19.02
N LEU A 631 -4.81 25.36 -20.21
CA LEU A 631 -3.48 24.94 -20.68
C LEU A 631 -2.59 26.18 -20.91
N ALA A 632 -1.41 26.22 -20.31
CA ALA A 632 -0.45 27.31 -20.49
C ALA A 632 0.99 26.84 -20.46
N GLY A 633 1.82 27.24 -21.44
CA GLY A 633 3.27 27.03 -21.39
C GLY A 633 3.76 25.57 -21.44
N ASN A 634 2.90 24.60 -21.74
CA ASN A 634 3.31 23.20 -21.88
C ASN A 634 4.05 22.99 -23.22
N ARG A 635 5.15 22.29 -23.20
CA ARG A 635 6.03 22.09 -24.38
C ARG A 635 6.37 20.64 -24.60
N LEU A 636 6.39 20.24 -25.86
CA LEU A 636 7.03 19.01 -26.33
C LEU A 636 8.40 19.42 -26.91
N ALA A 637 9.49 19.02 -26.24
CA ALA A 637 10.86 19.40 -26.56
C ALA A 637 11.60 18.33 -27.36
#